data_d38ab07a546c7c2ef2e158ddd131146a
#
_entry.id   d38ab07a546c7c2ef2e158ddd131146a
#
_cell.length_a   1.000
_cell.length_b   1.000
_cell.length_c   1.000
_cell.angle_alpha   90.00
_cell.angle_beta   90.00
_cell.angle_gamma   90.00
#
_symmetry.space_group_name_H-M   'P 1'
#
loop_
_entity.id
_entity.type
_entity.pdbx_description
1 polymer ?
#
loop_
_entity_poly.entity_id
_entity_poly.type
_entity_poly.pdbx_seq_one_letter_code
_entity_poly.pdbx_strand_id
1 'polypeptide(L)'
;MLILFANPTSGRGKGAKVLAIIEKYLISQDLLFITISTSSLKQSLLLLKENIQKYPEAKVIVIGGDGMVHAAINNIEDNPIGLIPAGTGNDFARALGLVLDDPISSIKRATSANVDLVDLGKVGEDYFAAICSTGFDSIVNERAIGLKWPHGKMKYNIAMLLELPKFQPKSYKIVIDGKPLETQAMLIAIANGLSYGGGMKVCPAAQLQDGLLDIMILAPVSKFEFIRIFPSVFKGLHITHPAVSIVQGRSIQITADAVGYADGERIGNLPLNVSISPNRMKVLR
;
A
#
# COMPACT_ATOMS: atom_id res chain seq x y z
N MET A 1 -4.05 26.60 -4.12
CA MET A 1 -4.79 25.78 -5.11
C MET A 1 -4.75 24.33 -4.69
N LEU A 2 -5.90 23.63 -4.74
CA LEU A 2 -5.99 22.19 -4.48
C LEU A 2 -6.34 21.46 -5.78
N ILE A 3 -5.78 20.26 -5.98
CA ILE A 3 -6.17 19.34 -7.05
C ILE A 3 -6.78 18.10 -6.39
N LEU A 4 -8.08 17.89 -6.54
CA LEU A 4 -8.77 16.70 -6.05
C LEU A 4 -8.59 15.58 -7.08
N PHE A 5 -7.80 14.57 -6.74
CA PHE A 5 -7.56 13.40 -7.58
C PHE A 5 -8.35 12.22 -7.03
N ALA A 6 -9.51 11.95 -7.63
CA ALA A 6 -10.53 11.05 -7.08
C ALA A 6 -10.86 9.87 -7.99
N ASN A 7 -11.05 8.70 -7.40
CA ASN A 7 -11.70 7.57 -8.06
C ASN A 7 -13.13 7.41 -7.55
N PRO A 8 -14.14 7.75 -8.36
CA PRO A 8 -15.55 7.70 -7.94
C PRO A 8 -16.03 6.29 -7.60
N THR A 9 -15.41 5.24 -8.17
CA THR A 9 -15.80 3.84 -7.93
C THR A 9 -15.11 3.22 -6.72
N SER A 10 -14.12 3.90 -6.11
CA SER A 10 -13.43 3.43 -4.91
C SER A 10 -14.41 3.03 -3.80
N GLY A 11 -14.11 1.95 -3.09
CA GLY A 11 -14.93 1.49 -1.98
C GLY A 11 -16.40 1.22 -2.35
N ARG A 12 -16.66 0.72 -3.57
CA ARG A 12 -18.01 0.43 -4.10
C ARG A 12 -18.87 1.70 -4.22
N GLY A 13 -18.29 2.78 -4.71
CA GLY A 13 -18.95 4.07 -4.88
C GLY A 13 -18.87 4.99 -3.67
N LYS A 14 -18.17 4.61 -2.59
CA LYS A 14 -17.85 5.51 -1.46
C LYS A 14 -17.05 6.72 -1.95
N GLY A 15 -16.15 6.53 -2.94
CA GLY A 15 -15.33 7.59 -3.52
C GLY A 15 -16.15 8.77 -4.04
N ALA A 16 -17.22 8.52 -4.79
CA ALA A 16 -18.10 9.58 -5.30
C ALA A 16 -18.80 10.36 -4.17
N LYS A 17 -19.27 9.64 -3.13
CA LYS A 17 -19.94 10.28 -1.98
C LYS A 17 -18.96 11.14 -1.18
N VAL A 18 -17.75 10.63 -0.95
CA VAL A 18 -16.69 11.36 -0.24
C VAL A 18 -16.28 12.59 -1.04
N LEU A 19 -16.09 12.47 -2.35
CA LEU A 19 -15.77 13.60 -3.22
C LEU A 19 -16.81 14.73 -3.08
N ALA A 20 -18.09 14.41 -3.19
CA ALA A 20 -19.17 15.41 -3.07
C ALA A 20 -19.19 16.11 -1.69
N ILE A 21 -18.86 15.38 -0.61
CA ILE A 21 -18.72 15.97 0.74
C ILE A 21 -17.55 16.95 0.77
N ILE A 22 -16.41 16.58 0.18
CA ILE A 22 -15.20 17.39 0.15
C ILE A 22 -15.40 18.66 -0.68
N GLU A 23 -15.98 18.57 -1.87
CA GLU A 23 -16.28 19.71 -2.72
C GLU A 23 -17.20 20.72 -2.01
N LYS A 24 -18.28 20.23 -1.38
CA LYS A 24 -19.18 21.08 -0.58
C LYS A 24 -18.45 21.77 0.57
N TYR A 25 -17.57 21.07 1.26
CA TYR A 25 -16.77 21.65 2.33
C TYR A 25 -15.82 22.73 1.79
N LEU A 26 -15.07 22.47 0.71
CA LEU A 26 -14.13 23.44 0.14
C LEU A 26 -14.82 24.69 -0.37
N ILE A 27 -16.00 24.56 -1.00
CA ILE A 27 -16.84 25.69 -1.41
C ILE A 27 -17.24 26.52 -0.19
N SER A 28 -17.67 25.86 0.90
CA SER A 28 -18.07 26.58 2.13
C SER A 28 -16.92 27.33 2.83
N GLN A 29 -15.67 26.96 2.53
CA GLN A 29 -14.46 27.60 3.04
C GLN A 29 -13.82 28.57 2.03
N ASP A 30 -14.46 28.85 0.89
CA ASP A 30 -13.95 29.69 -0.21
C ASP A 30 -12.55 29.25 -0.70
N LEU A 31 -12.29 27.94 -0.72
CA LEU A 31 -11.02 27.38 -1.15
C LEU A 31 -11.05 27.01 -2.64
N LEU A 32 -10.05 27.44 -3.38
CA LEU A 32 -9.93 27.17 -4.81
C LEU A 32 -9.45 25.74 -5.05
N PHE A 33 -10.18 24.98 -5.87
CA PHE A 33 -9.81 23.61 -6.24
C PHE A 33 -10.19 23.25 -7.70
N ILE A 34 -9.55 22.21 -8.19
CA ILE A 34 -9.86 21.54 -9.46
C ILE A 34 -10.17 20.09 -9.13
N THR A 35 -11.23 19.54 -9.71
CA THR A 35 -11.60 18.12 -9.54
C THR A 35 -11.18 17.32 -10.77
N ILE A 36 -10.41 16.25 -10.54
CA ILE A 36 -10.09 15.23 -11.52
C ILE A 36 -10.74 13.92 -11.07
N SER A 37 -11.83 13.57 -11.72
CA SER A 37 -12.61 12.36 -11.44
C SER A 37 -13.17 11.82 -12.74
N THR A 38 -12.49 10.83 -13.32
CA THR A 38 -12.92 10.21 -14.59
C THR A 38 -13.16 8.71 -14.41
N SER A 39 -13.77 8.07 -15.40
CA SER A 39 -13.99 6.61 -15.41
C SER A 39 -12.71 5.81 -15.74
N SER A 40 -11.66 6.48 -16.19
CA SER A 40 -10.38 5.86 -16.58
C SER A 40 -9.22 6.43 -15.79
N LEU A 41 -8.48 5.56 -15.08
CA LEU A 41 -7.28 5.96 -14.36
C LEU A 41 -6.25 6.62 -15.30
N LYS A 42 -6.07 6.08 -16.52
CA LYS A 42 -5.16 6.65 -17.52
C LYS A 42 -5.52 8.10 -17.85
N GLN A 43 -6.80 8.39 -18.07
CA GLN A 43 -7.27 9.75 -18.34
C GLN A 43 -7.08 10.66 -17.13
N SER A 44 -7.40 10.16 -15.93
CA SER A 44 -7.20 10.94 -14.70
C SER A 44 -5.72 11.29 -14.48
N LEU A 45 -4.79 10.40 -14.79
CA LEU A 45 -3.35 10.64 -14.68
C LEU A 45 -2.85 11.67 -15.71
N LEU A 46 -3.37 11.67 -16.94
CA LEU A 46 -3.05 12.71 -17.94
C LEU A 46 -3.48 14.08 -17.44
N LEU A 47 -4.74 14.21 -17.00
CA LEU A 47 -5.26 15.46 -16.45
C LEU A 47 -4.50 15.90 -15.19
N LEU A 48 -4.07 14.95 -14.35
CA LEU A 48 -3.27 15.25 -13.17
C LEU A 48 -1.93 15.89 -13.56
N LYS A 49 -1.21 15.30 -14.51
CA LYS A 49 0.07 15.82 -15.02
C LYS A 49 -0.09 17.22 -15.63
N GLU A 50 -1.10 17.43 -16.47
CA GLU A 50 -1.40 18.74 -17.06
C GLU A 50 -1.66 19.81 -15.99
N ASN A 51 -2.47 19.46 -14.96
CA ASN A 51 -2.80 20.41 -13.91
C ASN A 51 -1.62 20.68 -12.96
N ILE A 52 -0.78 19.70 -12.66
CA ILE A 52 0.46 19.90 -11.89
C ILE A 52 1.41 20.83 -12.65
N GLN A 53 1.59 20.64 -13.96
CA GLN A 53 2.41 21.55 -14.78
C GLN A 53 1.88 22.98 -14.78
N LYS A 54 0.56 23.14 -14.82
CA LYS A 54 -0.09 24.47 -14.78
C LYS A 54 -0.04 25.12 -13.40
N TYR A 55 -0.07 24.32 -12.33
CA TYR A 55 -0.09 24.77 -10.94
C TYR A 55 0.96 23.99 -10.11
N PRO A 56 2.26 24.27 -10.29
CA PRO A 56 3.34 23.48 -9.67
C PRO A 56 3.32 23.51 -8.13
N GLU A 57 2.77 24.57 -7.53
CA GLU A 57 2.62 24.68 -6.06
C GLU A 57 1.29 24.10 -5.52
N ALA A 58 0.51 23.43 -6.36
CA ALA A 58 -0.76 22.87 -5.91
C ALA A 58 -0.55 21.70 -4.96
N LYS A 59 -1.40 21.64 -3.91
CA LYS A 59 -1.51 20.44 -3.06
C LYS A 59 -2.43 19.44 -3.76
N VAL A 60 -2.02 18.19 -3.88
CA VAL A 60 -2.84 17.13 -4.49
C VAL A 60 -3.56 16.35 -3.40
N ILE A 61 -4.87 16.31 -3.45
CA ILE A 61 -5.72 15.59 -2.49
C ILE A 61 -6.20 14.30 -3.15
N VAL A 62 -5.63 13.19 -2.74
CA VAL A 62 -5.97 11.86 -3.23
C VAL A 62 -7.20 11.34 -2.50
N ILE A 63 -8.30 11.12 -3.22
CA ILE A 63 -9.56 10.59 -2.69
C ILE A 63 -9.77 9.18 -3.23
N GLY A 64 -9.45 8.18 -2.41
CA GLY A 64 -9.51 6.79 -2.86
C GLY A 64 -8.96 5.79 -1.85
N GLY A 65 -8.60 4.61 -2.34
CA GLY A 65 -7.91 3.56 -1.59
C GLY A 65 -6.44 3.43 -2.02
N ASP A 66 -5.81 2.32 -1.59
CA ASP A 66 -4.39 2.06 -1.79
C ASP A 66 -3.96 2.11 -3.27
N GLY A 67 -4.78 1.64 -4.22
CA GLY A 67 -4.49 1.76 -5.65
C GLY A 67 -4.43 3.21 -6.16
N MET A 68 -5.23 4.14 -5.59
CA MET A 68 -5.12 5.56 -5.92
C MET A 68 -3.87 6.19 -5.31
N VAL A 69 -3.48 5.75 -4.11
CA VAL A 69 -2.21 6.15 -3.49
C VAL A 69 -1.05 5.67 -4.36
N HIS A 70 -1.05 4.39 -4.75
CA HIS A 70 -0.03 3.82 -5.63
C HIS A 70 0.09 4.59 -6.96
N ALA A 71 -1.04 4.93 -7.58
CA ALA A 71 -1.06 5.75 -8.79
C ALA A 71 -0.49 7.17 -8.55
N ALA A 72 -0.81 7.79 -7.41
CA ALA A 72 -0.32 9.12 -7.08
C ALA A 72 1.20 9.14 -6.84
N ILE A 73 1.73 8.25 -6.00
CA ILE A 73 3.17 8.24 -5.65
C ILE A 73 4.08 7.93 -6.85
N ASN A 74 3.55 7.26 -7.88
CA ASN A 74 4.27 6.94 -9.11
C ASN A 74 4.09 7.99 -10.24
N ASN A 75 3.30 9.04 -10.01
CA ASN A 75 3.04 10.09 -11.01
C ASN A 75 3.17 11.52 -10.48
N ILE A 76 3.41 11.69 -9.18
CA ILE A 76 3.63 12.98 -8.52
C ILE A 76 5.05 12.99 -7.95
N GLU A 77 5.83 14.02 -8.29
CA GLU A 77 7.23 14.11 -7.84
C GLU A 77 7.36 14.98 -6.59
N ASP A 78 6.92 16.24 -6.66
CA ASP A 78 7.22 17.26 -5.66
C ASP A 78 6.01 17.86 -4.95
N ASN A 79 4.82 17.70 -5.52
CA ASN A 79 3.61 18.28 -4.92
C ASN A 79 3.25 17.59 -3.61
N PRO A 80 2.91 18.34 -2.56
CA PRO A 80 2.43 17.74 -1.32
C PRO A 80 1.12 17.00 -1.53
N ILE A 81 1.04 15.77 -0.97
CA ILE A 81 -0.11 14.88 -1.11
C ILE A 81 -0.89 14.83 0.20
N GLY A 82 -2.17 15.18 0.15
CA GLY A 82 -3.14 14.88 1.19
C GLY A 82 -3.93 13.63 0.83
N LEU A 83 -4.31 12.83 1.83
CA LEU A 83 -5.06 11.59 1.60
C LEU A 83 -6.42 11.63 2.29
N ILE A 84 -7.46 11.28 1.54
CA ILE A 84 -8.83 11.09 2.05
C ILE A 84 -9.26 9.66 1.77
N PRO A 85 -9.32 8.81 2.82
CA PRO A 85 -9.59 7.38 2.66
C PRO A 85 -11.00 7.10 2.16
N ALA A 86 -11.11 6.49 0.98
CA ALA A 86 -12.39 6.08 0.40
C ALA A 86 -12.37 4.64 -0.15
N GLY A 87 -11.27 3.92 0.03
CA GLY A 87 -11.11 2.53 -0.38
C GLY A 87 -11.62 1.53 0.65
N THR A 88 -11.37 0.23 0.39
CA THR A 88 -11.68 -0.88 1.31
C THR A 88 -10.51 -1.28 2.20
N GLY A 89 -9.27 -1.08 1.76
CA GLY A 89 -8.03 -1.34 2.49
C GLY A 89 -7.63 -0.13 3.32
N ASN A 90 -7.17 0.91 2.63
CA ASN A 90 -6.67 2.17 3.20
C ASN A 90 -5.48 1.97 4.15
N ASP A 91 -4.57 1.08 3.77
CA ASP A 91 -3.46 0.68 4.64
C ASP A 91 -2.44 1.82 4.81
N PHE A 92 -2.17 2.58 3.75
CA PHE A 92 -1.30 3.75 3.86
C PHE A 92 -1.94 4.87 4.72
N ALA A 93 -3.26 5.07 4.62
CA ALA A 93 -3.96 6.00 5.51
C ALA A 93 -3.86 5.61 6.98
N ARG A 94 -3.88 4.30 7.29
CA ARG A 94 -3.64 3.78 8.65
C ARG A 94 -2.22 4.09 9.12
N ALA A 95 -1.22 3.89 8.26
CA ALA A 95 0.17 4.19 8.58
C ALA A 95 0.38 5.69 8.86
N LEU A 96 -0.37 6.56 8.19
CA LEU A 96 -0.40 8.00 8.44
C LEU A 96 -1.23 8.41 9.67
N GLY A 97 -1.90 7.47 10.36
CA GLY A 97 -2.78 7.76 11.51
C GLY A 97 -4.05 8.52 11.16
N LEU A 98 -4.57 8.38 9.91
CA LEU A 98 -5.80 9.04 9.49
C LEU A 98 -7.04 8.30 10.00
N VAL A 99 -8.09 9.06 10.30
CA VAL A 99 -9.42 8.51 10.62
C VAL A 99 -10.12 8.10 9.33
N LEU A 100 -10.40 6.80 9.16
CA LEU A 100 -10.82 6.23 7.88
C LEU A 100 -12.23 6.61 7.42
N ASP A 101 -13.10 6.98 8.37
CA ASP A 101 -14.51 7.26 8.08
C ASP A 101 -14.91 8.72 8.34
N ASP A 102 -13.90 9.60 8.50
CA ASP A 102 -14.10 11.04 8.66
C ASP A 102 -13.39 11.82 7.55
N PRO A 103 -14.04 12.03 6.39
CA PRO A 103 -13.46 12.78 5.29
C PRO A 103 -13.26 14.28 5.62
N ILE A 104 -14.09 14.84 6.50
CA ILE A 104 -13.98 16.25 6.89
C ILE A 104 -12.73 16.47 7.76
N SER A 105 -12.46 15.59 8.73
CA SER A 105 -11.21 15.65 9.49
C SER A 105 -9.99 15.52 8.57
N SER A 106 -10.04 14.60 7.60
CA SER A 106 -8.96 14.37 6.65
C SER A 106 -8.69 15.61 5.78
N ILE A 107 -9.72 16.27 5.22
CA ILE A 107 -9.52 17.48 4.40
C ILE A 107 -9.09 18.70 5.24
N LYS A 108 -9.64 18.89 6.41
CA LYS A 108 -9.20 19.93 7.36
C LYS A 108 -7.71 19.79 7.64
N ARG A 109 -7.28 18.58 7.94
CA ARG A 109 -5.88 18.26 8.18
C ARG A 109 -5.02 18.60 6.95
N ALA A 110 -5.38 18.10 5.76
CA ALA A 110 -4.66 18.35 4.52
C ALA A 110 -4.59 19.85 4.11
N THR A 111 -5.59 20.65 4.46
CA THR A 111 -5.60 22.09 4.14
C THR A 111 -4.82 22.93 5.16
N SER A 112 -4.77 22.54 6.43
CA SER A 112 -4.11 23.26 7.53
C SER A 112 -2.74 22.71 7.91
N ALA A 113 -2.38 21.50 7.46
CA ALA A 113 -1.20 20.79 7.92
C ALA A 113 0.12 21.35 7.39
N ASN A 114 1.15 21.13 8.16
CA ASN A 114 2.52 21.17 7.70
C ASN A 114 2.80 20.00 6.74
N VAL A 115 3.85 20.15 5.96
CA VAL A 115 4.37 19.10 5.07
C VAL A 115 5.35 18.26 5.85
N ASP A 116 5.05 16.96 5.98
CA ASP A 116 5.99 15.97 6.49
C ASP A 116 6.59 15.18 5.31
N LEU A 117 7.86 14.81 5.45
CA LEU A 117 8.52 13.91 4.50
C LEU A 117 8.36 12.47 4.96
N VAL A 118 7.98 11.60 4.05
CA VAL A 118 7.91 10.16 4.29
C VAL A 118 8.70 9.38 3.26
N ASP A 119 9.17 8.24 3.70
CA ASP A 119 9.92 7.30 2.87
C ASP A 119 8.96 6.51 1.99
N LEU A 120 9.46 6.05 0.84
CA LEU A 120 8.78 5.08 0.00
C LEU A 120 9.71 3.90 -0.28
N GLY A 121 9.15 2.70 -0.35
CA GLY A 121 9.88 1.59 -0.93
C GLY A 121 9.93 1.73 -2.45
N LYS A 122 11.01 1.27 -3.07
CA LYS A 122 11.19 1.22 -4.53
C LYS A 122 11.45 -0.21 -4.97
N VAL A 123 10.78 -0.66 -6.04
CA VAL A 123 11.00 -1.96 -6.68
C VAL A 123 11.00 -1.78 -8.19
N GLY A 124 12.14 -2.08 -8.84
CA GLY A 124 12.32 -1.69 -10.23
C GLY A 124 12.24 -0.16 -10.40
N GLU A 125 11.33 0.31 -11.26
CA GLU A 125 11.07 1.74 -11.45
C GLU A 125 9.91 2.25 -10.59
N ASP A 126 9.12 1.36 -9.97
CA ASP A 126 7.91 1.70 -9.24
C ASP A 126 8.18 1.93 -7.76
N TYR A 127 7.47 2.89 -7.16
CA TYR A 127 7.40 3.10 -5.73
C TYR A 127 6.22 2.37 -5.11
N PHE A 128 6.38 1.95 -3.86
CA PHE A 128 5.28 1.44 -3.04
C PHE A 128 5.26 2.15 -1.67
N ALA A 129 4.05 2.36 -1.17
CA ALA A 129 3.84 3.07 0.08
C ALA A 129 3.76 2.14 1.30
N ALA A 130 3.21 0.95 1.10
CA ALA A 130 2.97 0.01 2.18
C ALA A 130 3.92 -1.19 2.15
N ILE A 131 3.68 -2.19 1.31
CA ILE A 131 4.41 -3.47 1.36
C ILE A 131 4.65 -4.03 -0.04
N CYS A 132 5.89 -4.47 -0.29
CA CYS A 132 6.25 -5.38 -1.36
C CYS A 132 6.35 -6.81 -0.80
N SER A 133 5.74 -7.79 -1.45
CA SER A 133 5.64 -9.15 -0.91
C SER A 133 5.77 -10.22 -1.98
N THR A 134 6.13 -11.43 -1.54
CA THR A 134 6.23 -12.62 -2.39
C THR A 134 5.96 -13.89 -1.59
N GLY A 135 5.48 -14.93 -2.27
CA GLY A 135 5.18 -16.22 -1.67
C GLY A 135 3.69 -16.52 -1.65
N PHE A 136 3.16 -16.95 -0.51
CA PHE A 136 1.78 -17.40 -0.40
C PHE A 136 0.76 -16.30 -0.73
N ASP A 137 1.00 -15.09 -0.27
CA ASP A 137 0.10 -13.95 -0.54
C ASP A 137 0.05 -13.57 -2.02
N SER A 138 1.17 -13.69 -2.75
CA SER A 138 1.20 -13.47 -4.20
C SER A 138 0.34 -14.48 -4.94
N ILE A 139 0.38 -15.76 -4.54
CA ILE A 139 -0.48 -16.80 -5.09
C ILE A 139 -1.95 -16.54 -4.76
N VAL A 140 -2.24 -16.06 -3.54
CA VAL A 140 -3.58 -15.66 -3.14
C VAL A 140 -4.07 -14.48 -3.98
N ASN A 141 -3.21 -13.49 -4.27
CA ASN A 141 -3.54 -12.36 -5.14
C ASN A 141 -3.83 -12.82 -6.58
N GLU A 142 -2.96 -13.63 -7.17
CA GLU A 142 -3.17 -14.23 -8.51
C GLU A 142 -4.52 -14.98 -8.57
N ARG A 143 -4.79 -15.81 -7.57
CA ARG A 143 -6.06 -16.53 -7.47
C ARG A 143 -7.26 -15.59 -7.32
N ALA A 144 -7.13 -14.58 -6.47
CA ALA A 144 -8.19 -13.61 -6.23
C ALA A 144 -8.54 -12.83 -7.50
N ILE A 145 -7.57 -12.42 -8.32
CA ILE A 145 -7.81 -11.75 -9.59
C ILE A 145 -8.72 -12.59 -10.50
N GLY A 146 -8.48 -13.90 -10.57
CA GLY A 146 -9.26 -14.84 -11.39
C GLY A 146 -10.68 -15.16 -10.86
N LEU A 147 -10.99 -14.87 -9.60
CA LEU A 147 -12.32 -15.11 -9.04
C LEU A 147 -13.31 -14.01 -9.47
N LYS A 148 -14.46 -14.38 -10.04
CA LYS A 148 -15.51 -13.43 -10.38
C LYS A 148 -16.37 -13.03 -9.17
N TRP A 149 -16.49 -13.91 -8.18
CA TRP A 149 -17.29 -13.75 -6.96
C TRP A 149 -16.65 -14.59 -5.83
N PRO A 150 -16.74 -14.13 -4.55
CA PRO A 150 -17.30 -12.88 -4.04
C PRO A 150 -16.39 -11.67 -4.28
N HIS A 151 -16.81 -10.48 -3.84
CA HIS A 151 -16.05 -9.24 -3.97
C HIS A 151 -15.44 -8.79 -2.62
N GLY A 152 -14.43 -7.92 -2.71
CA GLY A 152 -13.79 -7.33 -1.53
C GLY A 152 -12.98 -8.33 -0.71
N LYS A 153 -12.88 -8.13 0.61
CA LYS A 153 -12.04 -8.95 1.51
C LYS A 153 -12.38 -10.45 1.46
N MET A 154 -13.66 -10.79 1.27
CA MET A 154 -14.09 -12.19 1.19
C MET A 154 -13.48 -12.94 0.00
N LYS A 155 -13.21 -12.25 -1.09
CA LYS A 155 -12.53 -12.80 -2.27
C LYS A 155 -11.14 -13.37 -1.93
N TYR A 156 -10.37 -12.61 -1.16
CA TYR A 156 -9.02 -13.00 -0.71
C TYR A 156 -9.08 -14.13 0.31
N ASN A 157 -10.04 -14.12 1.22
CA ASN A 157 -10.24 -15.21 2.19
C ASN A 157 -10.54 -16.53 1.48
N ILE A 158 -11.38 -16.52 0.45
CA ILE A 158 -11.68 -17.73 -0.35
C ILE A 158 -10.45 -18.13 -1.16
N ALA A 159 -9.76 -17.22 -1.80
CA ALA A 159 -8.52 -17.52 -2.51
C ALA A 159 -7.47 -18.16 -1.59
N MET A 160 -7.30 -17.64 -0.39
CA MET A 160 -6.42 -18.21 0.64
C MET A 160 -6.80 -19.64 1.00
N LEU A 161 -8.08 -19.92 1.26
CA LEU A 161 -8.56 -21.25 1.60
C LEU A 161 -8.40 -22.26 0.45
N LEU A 162 -8.53 -21.81 -0.80
CA LEU A 162 -8.35 -22.65 -1.98
C LEU A 162 -6.88 -22.96 -2.27
N GLU A 163 -5.98 -22.01 -2.01
CA GLU A 163 -4.56 -22.17 -2.35
C GLU A 163 -3.73 -22.77 -1.20
N LEU A 164 -4.11 -22.53 0.07
CA LEU A 164 -3.35 -23.01 1.23
C LEU A 164 -3.10 -24.54 1.22
N PRO A 165 -4.07 -25.42 0.89
CA PRO A 165 -3.83 -26.86 0.87
C PRO A 165 -2.75 -27.28 -0.13
N LYS A 166 -2.63 -26.59 -1.26
CA LYS A 166 -1.72 -26.90 -2.37
C LYS A 166 -0.36 -26.23 -2.23
N PHE A 167 -0.31 -25.14 -1.45
CA PHE A 167 0.88 -24.33 -1.33
C PHE A 167 2.04 -25.11 -0.69
N GLN A 168 3.23 -24.89 -1.26
CA GLN A 168 4.50 -25.39 -0.72
C GLN A 168 5.45 -24.22 -0.47
N PRO A 169 6.13 -24.18 0.68
CA PRO A 169 7.16 -23.19 0.94
C PRO A 169 8.23 -23.20 -0.14
N LYS A 170 8.73 -22.02 -0.50
CA LYS A 170 9.75 -21.88 -1.54
C LYS A 170 11.10 -21.58 -0.93
N SER A 171 12.17 -21.95 -1.66
CA SER A 171 13.55 -21.58 -1.30
C SER A 171 13.85 -20.20 -1.86
N TYR A 172 14.34 -19.32 -1.00
CA TYR A 172 14.72 -17.94 -1.33
C TYR A 172 16.20 -17.71 -1.09
N LYS A 173 16.82 -16.99 -2.02
CA LYS A 173 18.12 -16.35 -1.83
C LYS A 173 17.88 -14.87 -1.68
N ILE A 174 18.26 -14.32 -0.54
CA ILE A 174 18.04 -12.93 -0.18
C ILE A 174 19.40 -12.31 0.12
N VAL A 175 19.62 -11.08 -0.35
CA VAL A 175 20.78 -10.28 0.07
C VAL A 175 20.23 -9.01 0.69
N ILE A 176 20.50 -8.79 1.98
CA ILE A 176 20.08 -7.60 2.73
C ILE A 176 21.32 -6.79 3.07
N ASP A 177 21.43 -5.59 2.52
CA ASP A 177 22.58 -4.69 2.69
C ASP A 177 23.94 -5.41 2.49
N GLY A 178 23.99 -6.22 1.41
CA GLY A 178 25.18 -7.00 1.06
C GLY A 178 25.37 -8.30 1.84
N LYS A 179 24.52 -8.61 2.82
CA LYS A 179 24.61 -9.85 3.63
C LYS A 179 23.69 -10.92 3.05
N PRO A 180 24.22 -12.07 2.60
CA PRO A 180 23.43 -13.15 2.02
C PRO A 180 22.68 -13.94 3.11
N LEU A 181 21.47 -14.35 2.78
CA LEU A 181 20.61 -15.22 3.57
C LEU A 181 19.91 -16.22 2.63
N GLU A 182 20.04 -17.50 2.88
CA GLU A 182 19.26 -18.52 2.20
C GLU A 182 18.25 -19.11 3.18
N THR A 183 16.98 -19.18 2.78
CA THR A 183 15.90 -19.67 3.64
C THR A 183 14.78 -20.31 2.83
N GLN A 184 14.04 -21.19 3.48
CA GLN A 184 12.72 -21.58 3.01
C GLN A 184 11.67 -20.71 3.70
N ALA A 185 10.71 -20.18 2.94
CA ALA A 185 9.65 -19.36 3.50
C ALA A 185 8.30 -19.63 2.83
N MET A 186 7.24 -19.46 3.58
CA MET A 186 5.88 -19.40 3.07
C MET A 186 5.58 -18.02 2.48
N LEU A 187 6.10 -16.96 3.12
CA LEU A 187 5.84 -15.57 2.80
C LEU A 187 7.05 -14.72 3.18
N ILE A 188 7.39 -13.80 2.32
CA ILE A 188 8.32 -12.71 2.61
C ILE A 188 7.60 -11.40 2.30
N ALA A 189 7.56 -10.49 3.28
CA ALA A 189 6.99 -9.16 3.15
C ALA A 189 8.06 -8.11 3.46
N ILE A 190 8.31 -7.21 2.53
CA ILE A 190 9.26 -6.10 2.64
C ILE A 190 8.41 -4.84 2.82
N ALA A 191 8.39 -4.32 4.02
CA ALA A 191 7.46 -3.31 4.48
C ALA A 191 8.13 -1.94 4.64
N ASN A 192 7.53 -0.92 4.04
CA ASN A 192 7.71 0.49 4.37
C ASN A 192 6.67 0.93 5.41
N GLY A 193 5.42 0.46 5.24
CA GLY A 193 4.32 0.69 6.18
C GLY A 193 3.99 -0.53 7.02
N LEU A 194 3.28 -0.31 8.12
CA LEU A 194 2.99 -1.34 9.14
C LEU A 194 2.02 -2.44 8.68
N SER A 195 1.14 -2.14 7.68
CA SER A 195 0.06 -3.05 7.29
C SER A 195 -0.23 -3.08 5.80
N TYR A 196 -0.86 -4.17 5.36
CA TYR A 196 -1.48 -4.32 4.03
C TYR A 196 -2.77 -5.16 4.10
N GLY A 197 -3.47 -5.34 2.98
CA GLY A 197 -4.65 -6.19 2.89
C GLY A 197 -5.82 -5.75 3.77
N GLY A 198 -5.89 -4.45 4.09
CA GLY A 198 -6.96 -3.86 4.89
C GLY A 198 -6.80 -4.01 6.39
N GLY A 199 -5.56 -3.86 6.89
CA GLY A 199 -5.22 -3.77 8.30
C GLY A 199 -4.51 -4.99 8.88
N MET A 200 -3.97 -5.89 8.05
CA MET A 200 -3.05 -6.92 8.52
C MET A 200 -1.71 -6.28 8.87
N LYS A 201 -1.40 -6.17 10.16
CA LYS A 201 -0.18 -5.53 10.67
C LYS A 201 1.01 -6.47 10.56
N VAL A 202 1.53 -6.64 9.34
CA VAL A 202 2.58 -7.61 9.02
C VAL A 202 3.92 -7.23 9.64
N CYS A 203 4.25 -5.93 9.63
CA CYS A 203 5.41 -5.37 10.31
C CYS A 203 4.93 -4.26 11.25
N PRO A 204 4.42 -4.59 12.46
CA PRO A 204 3.74 -3.64 13.32
C PRO A 204 4.63 -2.52 13.86
N ALA A 205 5.95 -2.68 13.80
CA ALA A 205 6.93 -1.67 14.21
C ALA A 205 7.46 -0.81 13.06
N ALA A 206 7.08 -1.08 11.81
CA ALA A 206 7.55 -0.32 10.64
C ALA A 206 7.19 1.16 10.74
N GLN A 207 8.13 2.01 10.37
CA GLN A 207 8.03 3.46 10.44
C GLN A 207 8.26 4.09 9.06
N LEU A 208 7.47 5.10 8.71
CA LEU A 208 7.54 5.76 7.40
C LEU A 208 8.67 6.79 7.27
N GLN A 209 9.55 6.95 8.28
CA GLN A 209 10.50 8.07 8.34
C GLN A 209 11.86 7.67 8.95
N ASP A 210 12.17 6.38 9.05
CA ASP A 210 13.42 5.89 9.65
C ASP A 210 14.50 5.50 8.62
N GLY A 211 14.15 5.58 7.33
CA GLY A 211 15.07 5.23 6.24
C GLY A 211 15.33 3.73 6.13
N LEU A 212 14.45 2.88 6.65
CA LEU A 212 14.58 1.43 6.67
C LEU A 212 13.35 0.74 6.07
N LEU A 213 13.54 -0.49 5.64
CA LEU A 213 12.48 -1.44 5.31
C LEU A 213 12.50 -2.57 6.34
N ASP A 214 11.33 -2.97 6.80
CA ASP A 214 11.16 -4.13 7.67
C ASP A 214 10.87 -5.37 6.84
N ILE A 215 11.72 -6.38 6.90
CA ILE A 215 11.61 -7.62 6.16
C ILE A 215 11.09 -8.72 7.06
N MET A 216 9.80 -9.04 6.95
CA MET A 216 9.18 -10.16 7.64
C MET A 216 9.32 -11.43 6.81
N ILE A 217 9.83 -12.49 7.44
CA ILE A 217 9.99 -13.81 6.86
C ILE A 217 9.16 -14.79 7.70
N LEU A 218 8.19 -15.44 7.07
CA LEU A 218 7.44 -16.53 7.66
C LEU A 218 8.06 -17.86 7.20
N ALA A 219 8.79 -18.51 8.07
CA ALA A 219 9.34 -19.84 7.83
C ALA A 219 8.24 -20.90 7.60
N PRO A 220 8.56 -22.08 7.06
CA PRO A 220 7.57 -23.14 6.87
C PRO A 220 6.86 -23.54 8.17
N VAL A 221 5.53 -23.51 8.13
CA VAL A 221 4.64 -24.01 9.19
C VAL A 221 3.61 -24.95 8.61
N SER A 222 3.00 -25.79 9.44
CA SER A 222 1.89 -26.63 9.01
C SER A 222 0.67 -25.77 8.57
N LYS A 223 -0.17 -26.31 7.69
CA LYS A 223 -1.37 -25.60 7.23
C LYS A 223 -2.31 -25.24 8.39
N PHE A 224 -2.43 -26.14 9.35
CA PHE A 224 -3.23 -25.92 10.55
C PHE A 224 -2.66 -24.77 11.42
N GLU A 225 -1.35 -24.79 11.63
CA GLU A 225 -0.64 -23.74 12.36
C GLU A 225 -0.77 -22.38 11.65
N PHE A 226 -0.64 -22.34 10.33
CA PHE A 226 -0.87 -21.12 9.54
C PHE A 226 -2.26 -20.54 9.80
N ILE A 227 -3.33 -21.36 9.72
CA ILE A 227 -4.72 -20.92 9.98
C ILE A 227 -4.86 -20.39 11.42
N ARG A 228 -4.19 -21.01 12.39
CA ARG A 228 -4.21 -20.59 13.79
C ARG A 228 -3.50 -19.25 14.01
N ILE A 229 -2.38 -19.02 13.33
CA ILE A 229 -1.58 -17.79 13.46
C ILE A 229 -2.24 -16.63 12.70
N PHE A 230 -2.85 -16.89 11.54
CA PHE A 230 -3.34 -15.87 10.62
C PHE A 230 -4.22 -14.79 11.27
N PRO A 231 -5.19 -15.09 12.15
CA PRO A 231 -5.99 -14.04 12.79
C PRO A 231 -5.17 -13.10 13.68
N SER A 232 -4.04 -13.56 14.22
CA SER A 232 -3.19 -12.74 15.09
C SER A 232 -2.47 -11.61 14.35
N VAL A 233 -2.36 -11.72 13.01
CA VAL A 233 -1.72 -10.68 12.17
C VAL A 233 -2.46 -9.36 12.23
N PHE A 234 -3.79 -9.37 12.39
CA PHE A 234 -4.58 -8.14 12.52
C PHE A 234 -4.29 -7.36 13.80
N LYS A 235 -3.77 -8.05 14.81
CA LYS A 235 -3.33 -7.45 16.09
C LYS A 235 -1.81 -7.22 16.13
N GLY A 236 -1.06 -7.68 15.12
CA GLY A 236 0.40 -7.65 15.10
C GLY A 236 1.05 -8.66 16.07
N LEU A 237 0.29 -9.64 16.60
CA LEU A 237 0.78 -10.60 17.59
C LEU A 237 1.47 -11.81 16.97
N HIS A 238 1.39 -12.00 15.67
CA HIS A 238 2.08 -13.09 14.94
C HIS A 238 3.61 -12.99 15.06
N ILE A 239 4.15 -11.80 15.31
CA ILE A 239 5.61 -11.58 15.47
C ILE A 239 6.20 -12.33 16.67
N THR A 240 5.39 -12.76 17.63
CA THR A 240 5.85 -13.57 18.76
C THR A 240 5.99 -15.05 18.42
N HIS A 241 5.56 -15.45 17.23
CA HIS A 241 5.63 -16.85 16.79
C HIS A 241 7.07 -17.20 16.34
N PRO A 242 7.62 -18.35 16.75
CA PRO A 242 9.02 -18.71 16.46
C PRO A 242 9.31 -18.87 14.95
N ALA A 243 8.31 -19.12 14.12
CA ALA A 243 8.46 -19.18 12.66
C ALA A 243 8.47 -17.79 11.99
N VAL A 244 8.25 -16.71 12.73
CA VAL A 244 8.27 -15.34 12.19
C VAL A 244 9.54 -14.65 12.62
N SER A 245 10.30 -14.12 11.68
CA SER A 245 11.43 -13.25 11.93
C SER A 245 11.26 -11.93 11.19
N ILE A 246 11.71 -10.85 11.79
CA ILE A 246 11.75 -9.51 11.17
C ILE A 246 13.19 -9.01 11.27
N VAL A 247 13.71 -8.56 10.14
CA VAL A 247 15.02 -7.91 10.04
C VAL A 247 14.86 -6.60 9.29
N GLN A 248 15.74 -5.63 9.52
CA GLN A 248 15.70 -4.34 8.83
C GLN A 248 16.84 -4.24 7.82
N GLY A 249 16.59 -3.49 6.74
CA GLY A 249 17.60 -3.22 5.73
C GLY A 249 17.17 -2.09 4.78
N ARG A 250 18.12 -1.60 4.00
CA ARG A 250 17.91 -0.52 3.03
C ARG A 250 17.84 -1.01 1.60
N SER A 251 18.53 -2.10 1.31
CA SER A 251 18.62 -2.69 -0.02
C SER A 251 18.47 -4.20 0.08
N ILE A 252 17.49 -4.72 -0.63
CA ILE A 252 17.13 -6.12 -0.60
C ILE A 252 17.11 -6.67 -2.04
N GLN A 253 17.90 -7.70 -2.30
CA GLN A 253 17.79 -8.50 -3.51
C GLN A 253 17.16 -9.83 -3.14
N ILE A 254 16.09 -10.22 -3.83
CA ILE A 254 15.37 -11.45 -3.54
C ILE A 254 15.21 -12.29 -4.81
N THR A 255 15.60 -13.54 -4.74
CA THR A 255 15.55 -14.50 -5.85
C THR A 255 14.84 -15.76 -5.42
N ALA A 256 13.85 -16.19 -6.20
CA ALA A 256 13.12 -17.45 -6.07
C ALA A 256 12.32 -17.71 -7.37
N ASP A 257 11.77 -18.90 -7.50
CA ASP A 257 10.71 -19.15 -8.49
C ASP A 257 9.35 -18.70 -7.94
N ALA A 258 9.12 -17.38 -7.94
CA ALA A 258 7.95 -16.76 -7.35
C ALA A 258 7.60 -15.44 -8.06
N VAL A 259 6.44 -14.88 -7.71
CA VAL A 259 5.94 -13.59 -8.20
C VAL A 259 5.96 -12.58 -7.05
N GLY A 260 6.31 -11.32 -7.37
CA GLY A 260 6.25 -10.20 -6.43
C GLY A 260 5.05 -9.28 -6.68
N TYR A 261 4.51 -8.77 -5.61
CA TYR A 261 3.45 -7.77 -5.57
C TYR A 261 3.87 -6.58 -4.71
N ALA A 262 3.48 -5.38 -5.09
CA ALA A 262 3.68 -4.17 -4.28
C ALA A 262 2.38 -3.37 -4.21
N ASP A 263 1.92 -3.03 -3.02
CA ASP A 263 0.64 -2.35 -2.74
C ASP A 263 -0.59 -3.02 -3.42
N GLY A 264 -0.51 -4.33 -3.68
CA GLY A 264 -1.54 -5.10 -4.36
C GLY A 264 -1.41 -5.14 -5.89
N GLU A 265 -0.46 -4.43 -6.47
CA GLU A 265 -0.16 -4.46 -7.91
C GLU A 265 0.93 -5.51 -8.22
N ARG A 266 0.78 -6.20 -9.35
CA ARG A 266 1.73 -7.24 -9.77
C ARG A 266 2.98 -6.59 -10.36
N ILE A 267 4.13 -6.78 -9.70
CA ILE A 267 5.42 -6.25 -10.17
C ILE A 267 6.05 -7.18 -11.24
N GLY A 268 6.00 -8.48 -11.00
CA GLY A 268 6.57 -9.46 -11.94
C GLY A 268 7.16 -10.68 -11.24
N ASN A 269 7.88 -11.48 -12.02
CA ASN A 269 8.61 -12.61 -11.48
C ASN A 269 9.90 -12.15 -10.79
N LEU A 270 10.32 -12.88 -9.77
CA LEU A 270 11.65 -12.67 -9.19
C LEU A 270 12.74 -13.09 -10.21
N PRO A 271 13.97 -12.51 -10.17
CA PRO A 271 14.50 -11.72 -9.05
C PRO A 271 13.98 -10.29 -9.01
N LEU A 272 13.89 -9.73 -7.81
CA LEU A 272 13.54 -8.34 -7.57
C LEU A 272 14.63 -7.64 -6.73
N ASN A 273 14.87 -6.38 -7.05
CA ASN A 273 15.66 -5.47 -6.25
C ASN A 273 14.71 -4.47 -5.60
N VAL A 274 14.72 -4.43 -4.28
CA VAL A 274 13.89 -3.54 -3.47
C VAL A 274 14.81 -2.64 -2.65
N SER A 275 14.49 -1.37 -2.57
CA SER A 275 15.27 -0.41 -1.77
C SER A 275 14.36 0.62 -1.11
N ILE A 276 14.85 1.25 -0.05
CA ILE A 276 14.19 2.42 0.53
C ILE A 276 14.60 3.68 -0.25
N SER A 277 13.65 4.59 -0.44
CA SER A 277 13.87 5.94 -0.94
C SER A 277 13.46 6.92 0.18
N PRO A 278 14.43 7.37 0.99
CA PRO A 278 14.15 8.23 2.14
C PRO A 278 13.60 9.60 1.71
N ASN A 279 12.66 10.12 2.49
CA ASN A 279 12.07 11.45 2.29
C ASN A 279 11.50 11.69 0.88
N ARG A 280 11.06 10.61 0.22
CA ARG A 280 10.64 10.67 -1.20
C ARG A 280 9.32 11.39 -1.41
N MET A 281 8.43 11.40 -0.44
CA MET A 281 7.09 11.94 -0.60
C MET A 281 6.78 13.00 0.46
N LYS A 282 6.24 14.14 0.02
CA LYS A 282 5.67 15.20 0.85
C LYS A 282 4.22 14.88 1.19
N VAL A 283 3.91 14.71 2.46
CA VAL A 283 2.55 14.36 2.93
C VAL A 283 1.98 15.47 3.81
N LEU A 284 0.71 15.78 3.59
CA LEU A 284 -0.08 16.70 4.40
C LEU A 284 -0.75 15.95 5.55
N ARG A 285 -0.21 16.06 6.77
CA ARG A 285 -0.74 15.36 7.95
C ARG A 285 -0.61 16.14 9.25
#